data_9b493b8c827646842f63a8243e51076b
#
_entry.id   9b493b8c827646842f63a8243e51076b
#
_cell.length_a   1.000
_cell.length_b   1.000
_cell.length_c   1.000
_cell.angle_alpha   90.00
_cell.angle_beta   90.00
_cell.angle_gamma   90.00
#
_symmetry.space_group_name_H-M   'P 1'
#
loop_
_entity.id
_entity.type
_entity.pdbx_description
1 polymer ?
#
loop_
_entity_poly.entity_id
_entity_poly.type
_entity_poly.pdbx_seq_one_letter_code
_entity_poly.pdbx_strand_id
1 'polypeptide(L)'
;MKFNSDIDIDFGNRDLILEHIKHIPAAMLKVNPTRKHATGIYVTDVPYDAINGMANLDYADAENRGYLKLDFLNVHVYDKIRDEKHLIGLMREPNWDKLKESKFVEQLIHLGNHYSSMCKMPEPINSITRLAMFLACIRPAKKYLIGKPWHEVNNTVWDKNDDGYSFKKSHAISYSWLVAVHMNLLEENLGHSLN
;
A
#
# COMPACT_ATOMS: atom_id res chain seq x y z
N MET A 1 -24.80 11.52 -3.27
CA MET A 1 -23.67 11.10 -2.41
C MET A 1 -22.65 10.48 -3.34
N LYS A 2 -21.46 11.08 -3.54
CA LYS A 2 -20.37 10.42 -4.28
C LYS A 2 -19.72 9.44 -3.30
N PHE A 3 -19.92 8.16 -3.50
CA PHE A 3 -19.14 7.13 -2.83
C PHE A 3 -17.77 7.09 -3.50
N ASN A 4 -16.79 7.74 -2.92
CA ASN A 4 -15.39 7.50 -3.26
C ASN A 4 -14.97 6.19 -2.57
N SER A 5 -15.41 5.08 -3.09
CA SER A 5 -15.04 3.77 -2.61
C SER A 5 -13.74 3.34 -3.29
N ASP A 6 -12.66 3.57 -2.61
CA ASP A 6 -11.34 3.09 -2.96
C ASP A 6 -11.16 1.79 -2.15
N ILE A 7 -11.45 0.67 -2.79
CA ILE A 7 -11.41 -0.64 -2.14
C ILE A 7 -10.17 -1.37 -2.67
N ASP A 8 -9.15 -1.42 -1.82
CA ASP A 8 -7.94 -2.19 -2.06
C ASP A 8 -8.06 -3.55 -1.39
N ILE A 9 -7.75 -4.61 -2.12
CA ILE A 9 -7.71 -5.98 -1.63
C ILE A 9 -6.33 -6.56 -1.91
N ASP A 10 -5.61 -6.88 -0.85
CA ASP A 10 -4.26 -7.41 -0.92
C ASP A 10 -4.27 -8.93 -1.10
N PHE A 11 -3.43 -9.43 -2.00
CA PHE A 11 -3.20 -10.85 -2.23
C PHE A 11 -1.71 -11.16 -2.25
N GLY A 12 -1.32 -12.35 -1.85
CA GLY A 12 0.01 -12.87 -2.11
C GLY A 12 0.27 -12.93 -3.62
N ASN A 13 -0.62 -13.58 -4.35
CA ASN A 13 -0.62 -13.62 -5.81
C ASN A 13 -2.05 -13.36 -6.35
N ARG A 14 -2.30 -12.15 -6.84
CA ARG A 14 -3.59 -11.74 -7.39
C ARG A 14 -3.98 -12.52 -8.66
N ASP A 15 -3.00 -12.92 -9.45
CA ASP A 15 -3.28 -13.53 -10.75
C ASP A 15 -3.95 -14.90 -10.57
N LEU A 16 -3.56 -15.66 -9.54
CA LEU A 16 -4.22 -16.92 -9.18
C LEU A 16 -5.70 -16.71 -8.82
N ILE A 17 -6.03 -15.64 -8.13
CA ILE A 17 -7.42 -15.31 -7.76
C ILE A 17 -8.21 -14.87 -8.99
N LEU A 18 -7.59 -14.09 -9.88
CA LEU A 18 -8.25 -13.60 -11.09
C LEU A 18 -8.60 -14.72 -12.08
N GLU A 19 -7.92 -15.87 -12.04
CA GLU A 19 -8.28 -17.05 -12.82
C GLU A 19 -9.64 -17.65 -12.40
N HIS A 20 -10.05 -17.43 -11.14
CA HIS A 20 -11.28 -17.97 -10.57
C HIS A 20 -12.43 -16.97 -10.50
N ILE A 21 -12.19 -15.71 -10.82
CA ILE A 21 -13.19 -14.64 -10.75
C ILE A 21 -13.46 -14.07 -12.15
N LYS A 22 -14.75 -14.14 -12.60
CA LYS A 22 -15.15 -13.38 -13.80
C LYS A 22 -14.92 -11.90 -13.53
N HIS A 23 -14.08 -11.27 -14.32
CA HIS A 23 -13.73 -9.88 -14.16
C HIS A 23 -13.44 -9.18 -15.49
N ILE A 24 -13.53 -7.86 -15.49
CA ILE A 24 -13.13 -7.00 -16.60
C ILE A 24 -12.06 -6.04 -16.07
N PRO A 25 -10.84 -6.03 -16.65
CA PRO A 25 -9.81 -5.07 -16.28
C PRO A 25 -10.28 -3.64 -16.48
N ALA A 26 -9.99 -2.74 -15.53
CA ALA A 26 -10.28 -1.33 -15.67
C ALA A 26 -9.32 -0.68 -16.68
N ALA A 27 -9.73 0.42 -17.28
CA ALA A 27 -8.91 1.23 -18.18
C ALA A 27 -8.34 2.46 -17.42
N MET A 28 -7.11 2.85 -17.80
CA MET A 28 -6.44 4.04 -17.26
C MET A 28 -7.15 5.33 -17.71
N LEU A 29 -7.04 6.35 -16.88
CA LEU A 29 -7.59 7.68 -17.13
C LEU A 29 -6.89 8.34 -18.33
N LYS A 30 -7.68 8.70 -19.36
CA LYS A 30 -7.28 9.59 -20.49
C LYS A 30 -5.88 9.34 -21.06
N VAL A 31 -5.47 8.08 -21.16
CA VAL A 31 -4.19 7.68 -21.75
C VAL A 31 -4.40 7.30 -23.21
N ASN A 32 -3.56 7.82 -24.11
CA ASN A 32 -3.59 7.43 -25.52
C ASN A 32 -2.22 6.81 -25.92
N PRO A 33 -2.16 5.54 -26.37
CA PRO A 33 -3.28 4.59 -26.43
C PRO A 33 -3.82 4.20 -25.07
N THR A 34 -5.10 3.86 -24.99
CA THR A 34 -5.74 3.40 -23.76
C THR A 34 -5.02 2.17 -23.22
N ARG A 35 -4.78 2.13 -21.90
CA ARG A 35 -4.04 1.06 -21.22
C ARG A 35 -4.85 0.47 -20.08
N LYS A 36 -4.62 -0.81 -19.80
CA LYS A 36 -5.19 -1.48 -18.62
C LYS A 36 -4.68 -0.80 -17.35
N HIS A 37 -5.57 -0.66 -16.37
CA HIS A 37 -5.19 -0.27 -15.02
C HIS A 37 -4.37 -1.41 -14.39
N ALA A 38 -3.32 -1.05 -13.65
CA ALA A 38 -2.39 -2.05 -13.11
C ALA A 38 -3.06 -3.00 -12.10
N THR A 39 -4.00 -2.50 -11.31
CA THR A 39 -4.65 -3.22 -10.21
C THR A 39 -6.17 -3.30 -10.33
N GLY A 40 -6.78 -2.33 -11.00
CA GLY A 40 -8.23 -2.14 -11.05
C GLY A 40 -8.96 -3.16 -11.92
N ILE A 41 -10.03 -3.70 -11.36
CA ILE A 41 -10.95 -4.61 -12.04
C ILE A 41 -12.40 -4.25 -11.73
N TYR A 42 -13.31 -4.75 -12.56
CA TYR A 42 -14.74 -4.79 -12.30
C TYR A 42 -15.21 -6.25 -12.24
N VAL A 43 -15.96 -6.60 -11.21
CA VAL A 43 -16.62 -7.91 -11.06
C VAL A 43 -18.07 -7.87 -11.55
N THR A 44 -18.56 -6.70 -11.95
CA THR A 44 -19.86 -6.47 -12.58
C THR A 44 -19.66 -6.23 -14.07
N ASP A 45 -20.69 -6.43 -14.86
CA ASP A 45 -20.64 -6.14 -16.30
C ASP A 45 -20.52 -4.63 -16.51
N VAL A 46 -19.48 -4.22 -17.22
CA VAL A 46 -19.23 -2.84 -17.68
C VAL A 46 -19.08 -2.85 -19.19
N PRO A 47 -19.27 -1.73 -19.90
CA PRO A 47 -18.95 -1.63 -21.33
C PRO A 47 -17.54 -2.15 -21.60
N TYR A 48 -17.43 -3.11 -22.52
CA TYR A 48 -16.21 -3.89 -22.75
C TYR A 48 -15.63 -3.63 -24.15
N ASP A 49 -14.34 -3.42 -24.20
CA ASP A 49 -13.55 -3.34 -25.43
C ASP A 49 -12.93 -4.73 -25.69
N ALA A 50 -13.54 -5.48 -26.63
CA ALA A 50 -13.07 -6.81 -26.96
C ALA A 50 -11.69 -6.84 -27.64
N ILE A 51 -11.28 -5.75 -28.29
CA ILE A 51 -9.97 -5.64 -28.96
C ILE A 51 -8.85 -5.55 -27.94
N ASN A 52 -9.04 -4.67 -26.94
CA ASN A 52 -8.03 -4.41 -25.93
C ASN A 52 -8.20 -5.26 -24.65
N GLY A 53 -9.32 -5.99 -24.53
CA GLY A 53 -9.60 -6.88 -23.41
C GLY A 53 -9.72 -6.14 -22.07
N MET A 54 -10.41 -5.00 -22.04
CA MET A 54 -10.61 -4.17 -20.84
C MET A 54 -11.92 -3.37 -20.94
N ALA A 55 -12.25 -2.61 -19.90
CA ALA A 55 -13.41 -1.70 -19.93
C ALA A 55 -13.24 -0.64 -21.06
N ASN A 56 -14.33 -0.36 -21.76
CA ASN A 56 -14.39 0.69 -22.79
C ASN A 56 -14.77 2.06 -22.21
N LEU A 57 -14.40 2.30 -20.98
CA LEU A 57 -14.53 3.54 -20.23
C LEU A 57 -13.31 3.67 -19.35
N ASP A 58 -12.76 4.88 -19.22
CA ASP A 58 -11.75 5.09 -18.19
C ASP A 58 -12.37 4.94 -16.79
N TYR A 59 -11.54 4.66 -15.80
CA TYR A 59 -12.02 4.35 -14.46
C TYR A 59 -12.79 5.50 -13.79
N ALA A 60 -12.52 6.77 -14.15
CA ALA A 60 -13.23 7.91 -13.60
C ALA A 60 -14.63 8.07 -14.23
N ASP A 61 -14.75 7.85 -15.51
CA ASP A 61 -16.04 7.83 -16.20
C ASP A 61 -16.90 6.64 -15.75
N ALA A 62 -16.28 5.49 -15.50
CA ALA A 62 -16.95 4.31 -14.95
C ALA A 62 -17.49 4.61 -13.53
N GLU A 63 -16.69 5.21 -12.65
CA GLU A 63 -17.11 5.62 -11.30
C GLU A 63 -18.26 6.62 -11.33
N ASN A 64 -18.20 7.62 -12.24
CA ASN A 64 -19.28 8.60 -12.42
C ASN A 64 -20.60 7.95 -12.86
N ARG A 65 -20.55 6.81 -13.54
CA ARG A 65 -21.72 6.01 -13.95
C ARG A 65 -22.15 4.99 -12.90
N GLY A 66 -21.49 4.93 -11.75
CA GLY A 66 -21.84 4.06 -10.63
C GLY A 66 -21.22 2.65 -10.68
N TYR A 67 -20.24 2.41 -11.57
CA TYR A 67 -19.50 1.15 -11.56
C TYR A 67 -18.47 1.16 -10.44
N LEU A 68 -18.43 0.07 -9.66
CA LEU A 68 -17.49 -0.09 -8.55
C LEU A 68 -16.21 -0.75 -9.05
N LYS A 69 -15.11 0.01 -9.03
CA LYS A 69 -13.76 -0.52 -9.26
C LYS A 69 -13.19 -1.11 -7.98
N LEU A 70 -12.63 -2.31 -8.06
CA LEU A 70 -11.86 -2.95 -7.01
C LEU A 70 -10.38 -2.95 -7.43
N ASP A 71 -9.49 -2.58 -6.52
CA ASP A 71 -8.04 -2.69 -6.75
C ASP A 71 -7.49 -3.95 -6.09
N PHE A 72 -7.03 -4.89 -6.92
CA PHE A 72 -6.39 -6.12 -6.48
C PHE A 72 -4.88 -5.95 -6.53
N LEU A 73 -4.23 -5.99 -5.37
CA LEU A 73 -2.82 -5.69 -5.20
C LEU A 73 -2.01 -6.97 -4.92
N ASN A 74 -0.83 -7.07 -5.55
CA ASN A 74 0.15 -8.09 -5.19
C ASN A 74 0.98 -7.62 -4.00
N VAL A 75 0.88 -8.34 -2.89
CA VAL A 75 1.62 -8.09 -1.65
C VAL A 75 2.36 -9.37 -1.27
N HIS A 76 3.56 -9.55 -1.78
CA HIS A 76 4.37 -10.78 -1.61
C HIS A 76 4.69 -11.15 -0.15
N VAL A 77 4.47 -10.25 0.80
CA VAL A 77 4.58 -10.58 2.23
C VAL A 77 3.61 -11.69 2.59
N TYR A 78 2.40 -11.67 2.02
CA TYR A 78 1.37 -12.68 2.30
C TYR A 78 1.70 -14.08 1.78
N ASP A 79 2.56 -14.22 0.77
CA ASP A 79 3.01 -15.54 0.28
C ASP A 79 3.76 -16.36 1.36
N LYS A 80 4.32 -15.67 2.36
CA LYS A 80 5.08 -16.28 3.45
C LYS A 80 4.24 -16.52 4.70
N ILE A 81 2.97 -16.12 4.70
CA ILE A 81 2.05 -16.30 5.81
C ILE A 81 1.32 -17.62 5.64
N ARG A 82 1.40 -18.49 6.64
CA ARG A 82 0.90 -19.86 6.58
C ARG A 82 -0.63 -19.95 6.61
N ASP A 83 -1.24 -19.16 7.48
CA ASP A 83 -2.67 -19.15 7.74
C ASP A 83 -3.10 -17.89 8.51
N GLU A 84 -4.40 -17.73 8.75
CA GLU A 84 -4.96 -16.59 9.49
C GLU A 84 -4.41 -16.49 10.92
N LYS A 85 -4.24 -17.62 11.62
CA LYS A 85 -3.71 -17.64 12.98
C LYS A 85 -2.27 -17.12 13.03
N HIS A 86 -1.47 -17.48 12.02
CA HIS A 86 -0.11 -16.98 11.86
C HIS A 86 -0.12 -15.46 11.60
N LEU A 87 -0.99 -14.98 10.71
CA LEU A 87 -1.14 -13.54 10.45
C LEU A 87 -1.50 -12.77 11.72
N ILE A 88 -2.51 -13.24 12.46
CA ILE A 88 -2.92 -12.62 13.74
C ILE A 88 -1.74 -12.59 14.74
N GLY A 89 -0.95 -13.65 14.82
CA GLY A 89 0.25 -13.70 15.66
C GLY A 89 1.34 -12.70 15.26
N LEU A 90 1.43 -12.37 13.97
CA LEU A 90 2.35 -11.37 13.44
C LEU A 90 1.82 -9.93 13.58
N MET A 91 0.52 -9.72 13.78
CA MET A 91 -0.11 -8.41 14.01
C MET A 91 0.09 -7.94 15.45
N ARG A 92 1.34 -7.77 15.85
CA ARG A 92 1.77 -7.24 17.14
C ARG A 92 2.79 -6.12 16.93
N GLU A 93 3.03 -5.32 17.97
CA GLU A 93 4.12 -4.33 17.96
C GLU A 93 5.44 -5.03 17.66
N PRO A 94 6.17 -4.63 16.62
CA PRO A 94 7.45 -5.23 16.29
C PRO A 94 8.56 -4.70 17.18
N ASN A 95 9.73 -5.32 17.09
CA ASN A 95 10.95 -4.77 17.67
C ASN A 95 11.43 -3.54 16.87
N TRP A 96 11.02 -2.35 17.28
CA TRP A 96 11.34 -1.11 16.59
C TRP A 96 12.84 -0.83 16.49
N ASP A 97 13.68 -1.41 17.37
CA ASP A 97 15.13 -1.23 17.30
C ASP A 97 15.74 -1.82 16.04
N LYS A 98 15.09 -2.79 15.41
CA LYS A 98 15.47 -3.35 14.12
C LYS A 98 15.49 -2.32 12.99
N LEU A 99 14.76 -1.25 13.10
CA LEU A 99 14.79 -0.15 12.13
C LEU A 99 16.10 0.66 12.15
N LYS A 100 16.99 0.43 13.12
CA LYS A 100 18.35 0.98 13.15
C LYS A 100 19.34 0.22 12.26
N GLU A 101 18.97 -0.98 11.83
CA GLU A 101 19.79 -1.85 11.01
C GLU A 101 19.47 -1.64 9.51
N SER A 102 20.35 -1.00 8.74
CA SER A 102 20.13 -0.72 7.30
C SER A 102 19.75 -1.98 6.52
N LYS A 103 20.50 -3.07 6.71
CA LYS A 103 20.26 -4.35 6.02
C LYS A 103 18.90 -4.97 6.34
N PHE A 104 18.36 -4.73 7.52
CA PHE A 104 17.02 -5.16 7.89
C PHE A 104 15.96 -4.29 7.19
N VAL A 105 16.14 -2.96 7.22
CA VAL A 105 15.22 -2.01 6.59
C VAL A 105 15.14 -2.20 5.07
N GLU A 106 16.27 -2.50 4.41
CA GLU A 106 16.33 -2.75 2.96
C GLU A 106 15.44 -3.90 2.50
N GLN A 107 15.11 -4.84 3.38
CA GLN A 107 14.22 -5.96 3.08
C GLN A 107 12.73 -5.61 3.27
N LEU A 108 12.44 -4.51 3.97
CA LEU A 108 11.07 -4.19 4.36
C LEU A 108 10.27 -3.60 3.20
N ILE A 109 9.06 -4.11 3.03
CA ILE A 109 8.09 -3.53 2.10
C ILE A 109 7.89 -2.04 2.45
N HIS A 110 7.76 -1.20 1.44
CA HIS A 110 7.58 0.26 1.52
C HIS A 110 8.73 1.06 2.16
N LEU A 111 9.69 0.43 2.83
CA LEU A 111 10.81 1.11 3.50
C LEU A 111 12.18 0.88 2.85
N GLY A 112 12.33 -0.16 2.03
CA GLY A 112 13.64 -0.64 1.54
C GLY A 112 14.61 0.42 1.03
N ASN A 113 14.10 1.45 0.34
CA ASN A 113 14.92 2.54 -0.23
C ASN A 113 14.92 3.82 0.63
N HIS A 114 14.40 3.77 1.87
CA HIS A 114 14.15 4.97 2.67
C HIS A 114 14.95 5.05 3.97
N TYR A 115 15.91 4.15 4.18
CA TYR A 115 16.73 4.15 5.39
C TYR A 115 17.40 5.49 5.67
N SER A 116 18.04 6.10 4.64
CA SER A 116 18.68 7.42 4.78
C SER A 116 17.69 8.54 5.13
N SER A 117 16.46 8.47 4.66
CA SER A 117 15.41 9.42 5.02
C SER A 117 14.93 9.22 6.44
N MET A 118 14.86 7.97 6.89
CA MET A 118 14.46 7.62 8.25
C MET A 118 15.50 8.10 9.28
N CYS A 119 16.79 7.99 8.97
CA CYS A 119 17.88 8.49 9.80
C CYS A 119 17.90 10.03 9.97
N LYS A 120 17.21 10.77 9.09
CA LYS A 120 17.06 12.23 9.22
C LYS A 120 16.00 12.64 10.22
N MET A 121 15.13 11.73 10.64
CA MET A 121 14.12 12.05 11.65
C MET A 121 14.78 12.30 13.01
N PRO A 122 14.39 13.36 13.72
CA PRO A 122 15.05 13.73 14.99
C PRO A 122 14.80 12.72 16.11
N GLU A 123 13.73 11.95 16.01
CA GLU A 123 13.37 10.89 16.92
C GLU A 123 13.06 9.60 16.15
N PRO A 124 13.36 8.41 16.70
CA PRO A 124 13.14 7.15 16.03
C PRO A 124 11.65 6.86 15.80
N ILE A 125 11.39 6.02 14.80
CA ILE A 125 10.09 5.38 14.62
C ILE A 125 10.00 4.26 15.68
N ASN A 126 9.03 4.39 16.59
CA ASN A 126 8.81 3.48 17.70
C ASN A 126 7.33 3.16 17.93
N SER A 127 6.50 3.38 16.94
CA SER A 127 5.06 3.09 16.99
C SER A 127 4.46 3.04 15.59
N ILE A 128 3.33 2.34 15.46
CA ILE A 128 2.54 2.30 14.22
C ILE A 128 2.18 3.71 13.75
N THR A 129 1.84 4.62 14.66
CA THR A 129 1.49 6.00 14.33
C THR A 129 2.66 6.76 13.69
N ARG A 130 3.87 6.66 14.28
CA ARG A 130 5.07 7.29 13.70
C ARG A 130 5.44 6.66 12.36
N LEU A 131 5.30 5.35 12.23
CA LEU A 131 5.51 4.66 10.96
C LEU A 131 4.53 5.13 9.89
N ALA A 132 3.24 5.28 10.22
CA ALA A 132 2.23 5.79 9.29
C ALA A 132 2.54 7.22 8.82
N MET A 133 2.94 8.10 9.74
CA MET A 133 3.39 9.44 9.40
C MET A 133 4.62 9.41 8.48
N PHE A 134 5.61 8.57 8.78
CA PHE A 134 6.80 8.42 7.94
C PHE A 134 6.46 7.93 6.53
N LEU A 135 5.59 6.92 6.41
CA LEU A 135 5.13 6.42 5.11
C LEU A 135 4.43 7.49 4.28
N ALA A 136 3.75 8.43 4.93
CA ALA A 136 3.18 9.60 4.24
C ALA A 136 4.24 10.64 3.87
N CYS A 137 5.26 10.86 4.74
CA CYS A 137 6.35 11.81 4.48
C CYS A 137 7.23 11.43 3.29
N ILE A 138 7.44 10.14 3.03
CA ILE A 138 8.25 9.70 1.88
C ILE A 138 7.55 9.86 0.53
N ARG A 139 6.27 10.23 0.52
CA ARG A 139 5.54 10.56 -0.71
C ARG A 139 5.97 11.93 -1.26
N PRO A 140 6.01 12.13 -2.59
CA PRO A 140 6.55 13.34 -3.20
C PRO A 140 6.02 14.64 -2.59
N ALA A 141 4.70 14.75 -2.38
CA ALA A 141 4.04 15.95 -1.88
C ALA A 141 4.36 16.29 -0.41
N LYS A 142 4.96 15.37 0.36
CA LYS A 142 5.21 15.53 1.80
C LYS A 142 6.69 15.36 2.19
N LYS A 143 7.60 15.19 1.22
CA LYS A 143 9.05 15.01 1.49
C LYS A 143 9.70 16.14 2.29
N TYR A 144 9.14 17.34 2.24
CA TYR A 144 9.63 18.50 3.00
C TYR A 144 9.47 18.34 4.52
N LEU A 145 8.68 17.37 4.97
CA LEU A 145 8.48 17.04 6.39
C LEU A 145 9.58 16.11 6.95
N ILE A 146 10.40 15.50 6.10
CA ILE A 146 11.49 14.63 6.55
C ILE A 146 12.52 15.50 7.30
N GLY A 147 12.84 15.08 8.53
CA GLY A 147 13.71 15.81 9.45
C GLY A 147 12.98 16.76 10.40
N LYS A 148 11.67 16.89 10.30
CA LYS A 148 10.85 17.65 11.23
C LYS A 148 10.46 16.82 12.46
N PRO A 149 10.28 17.46 13.64
CA PRO A 149 9.76 16.78 14.82
C PRO A 149 8.37 16.19 14.59
N TRP A 150 8.07 15.04 15.24
CA TRP A 150 6.82 14.32 15.01
C TRP A 150 5.55 15.12 15.27
N HIS A 151 5.58 16.09 16.19
CA HIS A 151 4.43 16.95 16.44
C HIS A 151 4.15 17.90 15.26
N GLU A 152 5.20 18.44 14.59
CA GLU A 152 5.03 19.24 13.38
C GLU A 152 4.52 18.37 12.21
N VAL A 153 5.10 17.18 12.05
CA VAL A 153 4.67 16.21 11.02
C VAL A 153 3.20 15.88 11.19
N ASN A 154 2.75 15.55 12.41
CA ASN A 154 1.37 15.17 12.68
C ASN A 154 0.36 16.27 12.31
N ASN A 155 0.74 17.53 12.47
CA ASN A 155 -0.15 18.66 12.21
C ASN A 155 -0.42 18.90 10.70
N THR A 156 0.47 18.42 9.81
CA THR A 156 0.43 18.80 8.39
C THR A 156 0.51 17.64 7.42
N VAL A 157 0.93 16.46 7.87
CA VAL A 157 1.15 15.32 6.97
C VAL A 157 -0.14 14.83 6.29
N TRP A 158 -1.28 14.99 6.96
CA TRP A 158 -2.58 14.54 6.50
C TRP A 158 -3.36 15.58 5.70
N ASP A 159 -2.86 16.83 5.63
CA ASP A 159 -3.51 17.88 4.86
C ASP A 159 -3.50 17.53 3.37
N LYS A 160 -4.62 17.78 2.70
CA LYS A 160 -4.69 17.68 1.24
C LYS A 160 -3.97 18.87 0.65
N ASN A 161 -2.99 18.61 -0.22
CA ASN A 161 -2.38 19.64 -1.04
C ASN A 161 -3.12 19.69 -2.37
N ASP A 162 -3.42 20.89 -2.85
CA ASP A 162 -4.11 21.11 -4.14
C ASP A 162 -3.28 20.63 -5.33
N ASP A 163 -1.97 20.51 -5.19
CA ASP A 163 -0.99 20.24 -6.24
C ASP A 163 -0.61 18.77 -6.42
N GLY A 164 -1.33 17.81 -5.83
CA GLY A 164 -0.90 16.44 -6.05
C GLY A 164 -1.50 15.35 -5.19
N TYR A 165 -0.95 14.16 -5.39
CA TYR A 165 -1.31 12.95 -4.68
C TYR A 165 -1.05 13.06 -3.16
N SER A 166 -2.11 13.08 -2.38
CA SER A 166 -2.05 13.00 -0.91
C SER A 166 -2.32 11.58 -0.44
N PHE A 167 -1.43 11.05 0.38
CA PHE A 167 -1.57 9.70 0.93
C PHE A 167 -2.64 9.71 2.03
N LYS A 168 -3.69 8.91 1.88
CA LYS A 168 -4.80 8.84 2.85
C LYS A 168 -4.29 8.27 4.17
N LYS A 169 -4.75 8.84 5.29
CA LYS A 169 -4.36 8.38 6.64
C LYS A 169 -4.72 6.91 6.88
N SER A 170 -5.89 6.47 6.42
CA SER A 170 -6.31 5.06 6.51
C SER A 170 -5.34 4.12 5.80
N HIS A 171 -4.92 4.43 4.57
CA HIS A 171 -3.93 3.64 3.83
C HIS A 171 -2.57 3.65 4.53
N ALA A 172 -2.13 4.80 5.05
CA ALA A 172 -0.87 4.88 5.77
C ALA A 172 -0.85 3.98 7.02
N ILE A 173 -1.96 3.91 7.75
CA ILE A 173 -2.12 3.03 8.91
C ILE A 173 -2.12 1.55 8.49
N SER A 174 -2.86 1.18 7.45
CA SER A 174 -2.89 -0.20 6.94
C SER A 174 -1.51 -0.65 6.48
N TYR A 175 -0.80 0.17 5.71
CA TYR A 175 0.57 -0.15 5.29
C TYR A 175 1.57 -0.19 6.45
N SER A 176 1.34 0.58 7.53
CA SER A 176 2.19 0.48 8.73
C SER A 176 2.03 -0.86 9.42
N TRP A 177 0.81 -1.38 9.51
CA TRP A 177 0.57 -2.72 10.01
C TRP A 177 1.17 -3.79 9.11
N LEU A 178 1.09 -3.63 7.78
CA LEU A 178 1.75 -4.54 6.84
C LEU A 178 3.28 -4.55 7.03
N VAL A 179 3.90 -3.38 7.25
CA VAL A 179 5.33 -3.30 7.57
C VAL A 179 5.63 -3.98 8.90
N ALA A 180 4.82 -3.77 9.95
CA ALA A 180 4.99 -4.43 11.24
C ALA A 180 4.89 -5.96 11.13
N VAL A 181 3.91 -6.47 10.39
CA VAL A 181 3.80 -7.90 10.05
C VAL A 181 5.05 -8.40 9.36
N HIS A 182 5.56 -7.65 8.37
CA HIS A 182 6.79 -8.03 7.65
C HIS A 182 8.02 -8.01 8.56
N MET A 183 8.15 -7.05 9.48
CA MET A 183 9.22 -7.02 10.49
C MET A 183 9.19 -8.28 11.36
N ASN A 184 8.02 -8.62 11.91
CA ASN A 184 7.84 -9.79 12.75
C ASN A 184 8.11 -11.10 11.99
N LEU A 185 7.71 -11.19 10.72
CA LEU A 185 7.96 -12.32 9.84
C LEU A 185 9.46 -12.52 9.55
N LEU A 186 10.20 -11.43 9.33
CA LEU A 186 11.66 -11.48 9.14
C LEU A 186 12.37 -11.91 10.42
N GLU A 187 11.96 -11.45 11.58
CA GLU A 187 12.53 -11.87 12.87
C GLU A 187 12.27 -13.36 13.14
N GLU A 188 11.06 -13.86 12.84
CA GLU A 188 10.73 -15.28 12.95
C GLU A 188 11.67 -16.15 12.10
N ASN A 189 11.90 -15.75 10.84
CA ASN A 189 12.77 -16.47 9.93
C ASN A 189 14.25 -16.44 10.37
N LEU A 190 14.73 -15.33 10.94
CA LEU A 190 16.07 -15.23 11.50
C LEU A 190 16.25 -16.17 12.72
N GLY A 191 15.22 -16.27 13.57
CA GLY A 191 15.23 -17.19 14.71
C GLY A 191 15.28 -18.67 14.31
N HIS A 192 14.67 -19.04 13.17
CA HIS A 192 14.70 -20.42 12.66
C HIS A 192 16.01 -20.79 11.97
N SER A 193 16.80 -19.79 11.52
CA SER A 193 18.11 -20.02 10.88
C SER A 193 19.24 -20.22 11.87
N LEU A 194 19.00 -20.02 13.16
CA LEU A 194 19.99 -20.13 14.24
C LEU A 194 19.82 -21.40 15.08
N ASN A 195 18.81 -22.21 14.78
CA ASN A 195 18.55 -23.53 15.38
C ASN A 195 18.75 -24.65 14.36
#